data_994884dbcb18f643020405fd9f386e2b
#
_entry.id   994884dbcb18f643020405fd9f386e2b
#
_cell.length_a   1.000
_cell.length_b   1.000
_cell.length_c   1.000
_cell.angle_alpha   90.00
_cell.angle_beta   90.00
_cell.angle_gamma   90.00
#
_symmetry.space_group_name_H-M   'P 1'
#
loop_
_entity.id
_entity.type
_entity.pdbx_description
1 polymer ?
#
loop_
_entity_poly.entity_id
_entity_poly.type
_entity_poly.pdbx_seq_one_letter_code
_entity_poly.pdbx_strand_id
1 'polypeptide(L)'
;VISIELLRHYRALSQRSLTVVDVETTGRYAYAHRITELSVLSATPDGEIAQQQTDLVNPQVRIPPFISNFTGITQTMLDAAPLTADVLPRYLLQLNDGVLTAHNLEFDYAFLQTEYARIGVKYIRPETEQLCTLELARLMLPDLPSRSLPNLVQHFGFNVGRSHRAEADTIACWLLARRLLNELNQEDDEVLLKRFARQWLPLRIVADMLGCSLKKAQAQAEAAGIESRSTVKKPMYQRGDIERLISVLQQS
;
A
#
# COMPACT_ATOMS: atom_id res chain seq x y z
N VAL A 1 -13.52 8.26 -5.78
CA VAL A 1 -12.82 8.09 -7.09
C VAL A 1 -13.44 6.93 -7.83
N ILE A 2 -13.89 7.13 -9.09
CA ILE A 2 -14.49 6.12 -9.97
C ILE A 2 -13.44 5.35 -10.78
N SER A 3 -13.83 4.20 -11.33
CA SER A 3 -12.92 3.26 -12.02
C SER A 3 -12.08 3.89 -13.14
N ILE A 4 -12.68 4.75 -13.97
CA ILE A 4 -11.97 5.41 -15.08
C ILE A 4 -10.89 6.40 -14.58
N GLU A 5 -11.13 7.07 -13.45
CA GLU A 5 -10.16 7.97 -12.83
C GLU A 5 -9.00 7.17 -12.22
N LEU A 6 -9.31 6.04 -11.57
CA LEU A 6 -8.27 5.11 -11.06
C LEU A 6 -7.41 4.56 -12.20
N LEU A 7 -8.02 4.16 -13.30
CA LEU A 7 -7.29 3.67 -14.48
C LEU A 7 -6.29 4.72 -15.00
N ARG A 8 -6.76 5.95 -15.18
CA ARG A 8 -5.91 7.08 -15.62
C ARG A 8 -4.79 7.37 -14.62
N HIS A 9 -5.11 7.38 -13.33
CA HIS A 9 -4.15 7.62 -12.26
C HIS A 9 -3.05 6.56 -12.26
N TYR A 10 -3.37 5.28 -12.23
CA TYR A 10 -2.36 4.22 -12.21
C TYR A 10 -1.54 4.15 -13.50
N ARG A 11 -2.12 4.43 -14.66
CA ARG A 11 -1.35 4.56 -15.91
C ARG A 11 -0.39 5.74 -15.89
N ALA A 12 -0.76 6.87 -15.30
CA ALA A 12 0.16 7.98 -15.11
C ALA A 12 1.31 7.63 -14.17
N LEU A 13 1.03 6.91 -13.08
CA LEU A 13 2.07 6.44 -12.14
C LEU A 13 3.02 5.42 -12.79
N SER A 14 2.52 4.56 -13.68
CA SER A 14 3.33 3.52 -14.33
C SER A 14 4.43 4.07 -15.26
N GLN A 15 4.35 5.35 -15.63
CA GLN A 15 5.36 6.01 -16.48
C GLN A 15 6.47 6.69 -15.66
N ARG A 16 6.42 6.56 -14.34
CA ARG A 16 7.36 7.24 -13.44
C ARG A 16 8.28 6.23 -12.75
N SER A 17 9.43 6.70 -12.29
CA SER A 17 10.28 5.94 -11.38
C SER A 17 9.52 5.61 -10.09
N LEU A 18 9.80 4.44 -9.50
CA LEU A 18 9.23 4.02 -8.24
C LEU A 18 10.28 4.09 -7.13
N THR A 19 9.88 4.61 -5.98
CA THR A 19 10.66 4.51 -4.74
C THR A 19 9.87 3.62 -3.79
N VAL A 20 10.26 2.35 -3.74
CA VAL A 20 9.60 1.32 -2.95
C VAL A 20 10.20 1.29 -1.57
N VAL A 21 9.37 1.32 -0.54
CA VAL A 21 9.78 1.30 0.86
C VAL A 21 9.06 0.19 1.62
N ASP A 22 9.76 -0.39 2.58
CA ASP A 22 9.21 -1.28 3.58
C ASP A 22 9.90 -1.04 4.92
N VAL A 23 9.16 -1.11 6.03
CA VAL A 23 9.67 -0.93 7.38
C VAL A 23 9.28 -2.07 8.30
N GLU A 24 10.27 -2.61 9.04
CA GLU A 24 10.00 -3.44 10.21
C GLU A 24 9.95 -2.55 11.45
N THR A 25 9.10 -2.90 12.41
CA THR A 25 8.77 -2.02 13.53
C THR A 25 8.65 -2.76 14.84
N THR A 26 8.70 -2.05 15.97
CA THR A 26 8.44 -2.63 17.31
C THR A 26 6.95 -2.87 17.57
N GLY A 27 6.04 -2.55 16.62
CA GLY A 27 4.61 -2.77 16.77
C GLY A 27 3.78 -1.96 15.76
N ARG A 28 2.47 -1.95 15.96
CA ARG A 28 1.50 -1.57 14.91
C ARG A 28 1.31 -0.06 14.70
N TYR A 29 1.50 0.76 15.72
CA TYR A 29 1.09 2.17 15.68
C TYR A 29 2.29 3.11 15.71
N ALA A 30 2.49 3.93 14.69
CA ALA A 30 3.66 4.81 14.53
C ALA A 30 3.85 5.79 15.70
N TYR A 31 2.77 6.29 16.31
CA TYR A 31 2.85 7.19 17.46
C TYR A 31 3.43 6.52 18.73
N ALA A 32 3.27 5.18 18.87
CA ALA A 32 3.68 4.41 20.05
C ALA A 32 4.88 3.51 19.82
N HIS A 33 5.22 3.23 18.57
CA HIS A 33 6.25 2.25 18.19
C HIS A 33 7.32 2.91 17.34
N ARG A 34 8.38 2.15 17.02
CA ARG A 34 9.59 2.64 16.37
C ARG A 34 9.96 1.74 15.19
N ILE A 35 10.64 2.30 14.20
CA ILE A 35 11.26 1.53 13.11
C ILE A 35 12.46 0.74 13.66
N THR A 36 12.61 -0.50 13.23
CA THR A 36 13.73 -1.40 13.54
C THR A 36 14.56 -1.78 12.32
N GLU A 37 13.98 -1.78 11.14
CA GLU A 37 14.64 -1.95 9.85
C GLU A 37 13.93 -1.06 8.82
N LEU A 38 14.69 -0.45 7.93
CA LEU A 38 14.19 0.34 6.79
C LEU A 38 14.87 -0.14 5.53
N SER A 39 14.09 -0.48 4.52
CA SER A 39 14.58 -0.77 3.17
C SER A 39 13.94 0.16 2.16
N VAL A 40 14.75 0.71 1.26
CA VAL A 40 14.30 1.57 0.17
C VAL A 40 14.95 1.12 -1.14
N LEU A 41 14.12 0.90 -2.16
CA LEU A 41 14.51 0.50 -3.50
C LEU A 41 14.03 1.56 -4.50
N SER A 42 14.93 2.09 -5.31
CA SER A 42 14.59 2.95 -6.46
C SER A 42 14.62 2.14 -7.74
N ALA A 43 13.56 2.23 -8.53
CA ALA A 43 13.46 1.59 -9.83
C ALA A 43 13.14 2.62 -10.91
N THR A 44 13.74 2.45 -12.08
CA THR A 44 13.47 3.28 -13.26
C THR A 44 12.07 2.97 -13.83
N PRO A 45 11.51 3.85 -14.70
CA PRO A 45 10.26 3.57 -15.40
C PRO A 45 10.31 2.30 -16.25
N ASP A 46 11.47 1.93 -16.76
CA ASP A 46 11.69 0.70 -17.54
C ASP A 46 11.72 -0.56 -16.66
N GLY A 47 11.67 -0.37 -15.33
CA GLY A 47 11.60 -1.44 -14.35
C GLY A 47 12.96 -2.06 -14.03
N GLU A 48 14.04 -1.30 -14.11
CA GLU A 48 15.37 -1.70 -13.61
C GLU A 48 15.59 -1.15 -12.21
N ILE A 49 16.20 -1.93 -11.33
CA ILE A 49 16.59 -1.47 -10.00
C ILE A 49 17.83 -0.60 -10.15
N ALA A 50 17.68 0.69 -9.86
CA ALA A 50 18.79 1.65 -9.88
C ALA A 50 19.59 1.60 -8.56
N GLN A 51 18.91 1.45 -7.42
CA GLN A 51 19.52 1.40 -6.10
C GLN A 51 18.62 0.64 -5.14
N GLN A 52 19.23 -0.10 -4.22
CA GLN A 52 18.57 -0.63 -3.04
C GLN A 52 19.48 -0.46 -1.83
N GLN A 53 18.92 -0.01 -0.73
CA GLN A 53 19.62 0.13 0.55
C GLN A 53 18.73 -0.36 1.67
N THR A 54 19.32 -1.06 2.63
CA THR A 54 18.62 -1.58 3.82
C THR A 54 19.51 -1.36 5.04
N ASP A 55 18.96 -0.76 6.07
CA ASP A 55 19.64 -0.54 7.35
C ASP A 55 18.77 -1.01 8.53
N LEU A 56 19.40 -1.70 9.49
CA LEU A 56 18.84 -1.84 10.82
C LEU A 56 18.92 -0.50 11.54
N VAL A 57 17.91 -0.22 12.36
CA VAL A 57 17.79 1.03 13.11
C VAL A 57 17.65 0.71 14.59
N ASN A 58 18.50 1.28 15.44
CA ASN A 58 18.33 1.20 16.88
C ASN A 58 17.12 2.06 17.33
N PRO A 59 16.01 1.44 17.74
CA PRO A 59 14.80 2.16 18.11
C PRO A 59 14.88 2.82 19.49
N GLN A 60 15.96 2.57 20.26
CA GLN A 60 16.15 2.98 21.66
C GLN A 60 15.04 2.50 22.61
N VAL A 61 14.32 1.47 22.20
CA VAL A 61 13.31 0.76 22.99
C VAL A 61 13.46 -0.74 22.78
N ARG A 62 12.93 -1.53 23.71
CA ARG A 62 12.99 -2.99 23.58
C ARG A 62 12.04 -3.48 22.47
N ILE A 63 12.55 -4.42 21.66
CA ILE A 63 11.72 -5.12 20.69
C ILE A 63 10.88 -6.18 21.42
N PRO A 64 9.54 -6.24 21.20
CA PRO A 64 8.72 -7.30 21.78
C PRO A 64 9.14 -8.69 21.27
N PRO A 65 9.16 -9.73 22.14
CA PRO A 65 9.60 -11.06 21.74
C PRO A 65 8.85 -11.64 20.54
N PHE A 66 7.54 -11.37 20.42
CA PHE A 66 6.75 -11.86 19.30
C PHE A 66 7.15 -11.20 17.97
N ILE A 67 7.53 -9.91 17.98
CA ILE A 67 8.06 -9.20 16.79
C ILE A 67 9.42 -9.80 16.42
N SER A 68 10.30 -9.97 17.40
CA SER A 68 11.62 -10.57 17.17
C SER A 68 11.51 -11.97 16.56
N ASN A 69 10.58 -12.80 17.04
CA ASN A 69 10.34 -14.13 16.47
C ASN A 69 9.77 -14.06 15.05
N PHE A 70 8.94 -13.07 14.75
CA PHE A 70 8.29 -12.89 13.48
C PHE A 70 9.25 -12.38 12.39
N THR A 71 10.03 -11.32 12.70
CA THR A 71 10.97 -10.69 11.77
C THR A 71 12.34 -11.35 11.75
N GLY A 72 12.72 -12.00 12.85
CA GLY A 72 14.08 -12.49 13.10
C GLY A 72 15.06 -11.41 13.55
N ILE A 73 14.59 -10.16 13.74
CA ILE A 73 15.41 -9.07 14.26
C ILE A 73 15.50 -9.20 15.78
N THR A 74 16.72 -9.31 16.31
CA THR A 74 16.94 -9.50 17.75
C THR A 74 17.31 -8.19 18.45
N GLN A 75 17.13 -8.14 19.78
CA GLN A 75 17.57 -6.99 20.57
C GLN A 75 19.05 -6.71 20.38
N THR A 76 19.89 -7.75 20.38
CA THR A 76 21.35 -7.61 20.18
C THR A 76 21.70 -6.97 18.84
N MET A 77 20.95 -7.29 17.76
CA MET A 77 21.14 -6.66 16.46
C MET A 77 20.80 -5.17 16.53
N LEU A 78 19.71 -4.82 17.22
CA LEU A 78 19.25 -3.43 17.34
C LEU A 78 20.15 -2.61 18.25
N ASP A 79 20.69 -3.19 19.32
CA ASP A 79 21.62 -2.50 20.21
C ASP A 79 22.95 -2.13 19.51
N ALA A 80 23.34 -2.92 18.50
CA ALA A 80 24.51 -2.67 17.67
C ALA A 80 24.23 -1.76 16.45
N ALA A 81 22.96 -1.51 16.14
CA ALA A 81 22.55 -0.70 14.97
C ALA A 81 22.71 0.81 15.24
N PRO A 82 22.90 1.63 14.18
CA PRO A 82 22.94 3.08 14.31
C PRO A 82 21.58 3.64 14.74
N LEU A 83 21.58 4.84 15.30
CA LEU A 83 20.37 5.52 15.75
C LEU A 83 19.53 6.01 14.58
N THR A 84 18.23 6.20 14.81
CA THR A 84 17.29 6.77 13.83
C THR A 84 17.80 8.09 13.24
N ALA A 85 18.38 8.96 14.07
CA ALA A 85 18.92 10.25 13.63
C ALA A 85 20.12 10.14 12.68
N ASP A 86 20.85 9.02 12.71
CA ASP A 86 21.98 8.76 11.83
C ASP A 86 21.58 8.06 10.55
N VAL A 87 20.50 7.27 10.57
CA VAL A 87 20.02 6.48 9.43
C VAL A 87 19.12 7.29 8.53
N LEU A 88 18.03 7.84 9.06
CA LEU A 88 16.97 8.45 8.24
C LEU A 88 17.45 9.58 7.30
N PRO A 89 18.38 10.47 7.69
CA PRO A 89 18.84 11.52 6.77
C PRO A 89 19.43 10.97 5.45
N ARG A 90 20.00 9.77 5.48
CA ARG A 90 20.61 9.12 4.30
C ARG A 90 19.58 8.74 3.24
N TYR A 91 18.34 8.49 3.66
CA TYR A 91 17.23 8.06 2.80
C TYR A 91 16.37 9.21 2.28
N LEU A 92 16.52 10.42 2.84
CA LEU A 92 15.58 11.51 2.57
C LEU A 92 15.52 11.90 1.09
N LEU A 93 16.65 11.96 0.41
CA LEU A 93 16.69 12.27 -1.02
C LEU A 93 15.99 11.18 -1.84
N GLN A 94 16.30 9.91 -1.57
CA GLN A 94 15.68 8.77 -2.26
C GLN A 94 14.18 8.68 -2.00
N LEU A 95 13.72 8.87 -0.76
CA LEU A 95 12.31 8.86 -0.38
C LEU A 95 11.51 10.05 -0.94
N ASN A 96 12.16 11.12 -1.36
CA ASN A 96 11.53 12.27 -2.03
C ASN A 96 11.54 12.17 -3.56
N ASP A 97 12.16 11.16 -4.12
CA ASP A 97 12.18 10.93 -5.57
C ASP A 97 11.10 9.93 -6.00
N GLY A 98 10.71 9.98 -7.28
CA GLY A 98 9.77 9.04 -7.88
C GLY A 98 8.41 8.94 -7.17
N VAL A 99 7.72 7.84 -7.38
CA VAL A 99 6.44 7.50 -6.75
C VAL A 99 6.71 6.68 -5.49
N LEU A 100 6.33 7.20 -4.33
CA LEU A 100 6.46 6.48 -3.06
C LEU A 100 5.52 5.27 -3.07
N THR A 101 6.10 4.09 -3.01
CA THR A 101 5.41 2.82 -3.21
C THR A 101 5.62 1.90 -2.00
N ALA A 102 4.55 1.29 -1.48
CA ALA A 102 4.65 0.25 -0.45
C ALA A 102 3.46 -0.72 -0.54
N HIS A 103 3.58 -1.87 0.12
CA HIS A 103 2.46 -2.80 0.27
C HIS A 103 1.72 -2.52 1.58
N ASN A 104 0.57 -1.81 1.51
CA ASN A 104 -0.12 -1.16 2.61
C ASN A 104 0.55 0.16 3.04
N LEU A 105 0.77 1.01 2.07
CA LEU A 105 1.54 2.26 2.17
C LEU A 105 1.16 3.15 3.37
N GLU A 106 -0.10 3.17 3.78
CA GLU A 106 -0.55 3.94 4.96
C GLU A 106 0.27 3.60 6.21
N PHE A 107 0.64 2.31 6.38
CA PHE A 107 1.45 1.85 7.50
C PHE A 107 2.88 2.40 7.44
N ASP A 108 3.59 2.15 6.36
CA ASP A 108 5.00 2.55 6.19
C ASP A 108 5.13 4.07 6.21
N TYR A 109 4.22 4.75 5.52
CA TYR A 109 4.21 6.21 5.44
C TYR A 109 3.98 6.87 6.81
N ALA A 110 3.06 6.34 7.63
CA ALA A 110 2.83 6.85 8.98
C ALA A 110 4.08 6.71 9.87
N PHE A 111 4.81 5.59 9.76
CA PHE A 111 6.07 5.40 10.48
C PHE A 111 7.16 6.34 9.98
N LEU A 112 7.34 6.50 8.67
CA LEU A 112 8.29 7.46 8.11
C LEU A 112 7.99 8.88 8.58
N GLN A 113 6.74 9.34 8.47
CA GLN A 113 6.34 10.66 8.92
C GLN A 113 6.66 10.89 10.41
N THR A 114 6.35 9.89 11.23
CA THR A 114 6.55 10.00 12.68
C THR A 114 8.03 9.98 13.06
N GLU A 115 8.83 9.11 12.46
CA GLU A 115 10.26 9.04 12.75
C GLU A 115 11.02 10.27 12.23
N TYR A 116 10.69 10.78 11.03
CA TYR A 116 11.25 12.05 10.55
C TYR A 116 10.86 13.23 11.45
N ALA A 117 9.61 13.28 11.92
CA ALA A 117 9.19 14.33 12.86
C ALA A 117 9.98 14.29 14.19
N ARG A 118 10.34 13.10 14.70
CA ARG A 118 11.15 12.94 15.91
C ARG A 118 12.58 13.50 15.77
N ILE A 119 13.10 13.57 14.55
CA ILE A 119 14.39 14.19 14.24
C ILE A 119 14.27 15.63 13.69
N GLY A 120 13.07 16.25 13.82
CA GLY A 120 12.82 17.63 13.42
C GLY A 120 12.60 17.85 11.92
N VAL A 121 12.40 16.79 11.14
CA VAL A 121 12.16 16.86 9.69
C VAL A 121 10.69 16.63 9.40
N LYS A 122 10.08 17.53 8.61
CA LYS A 122 8.72 17.35 8.10
C LYS A 122 8.77 16.53 6.80
N TYR A 123 8.29 15.28 6.83
CA TYR A 123 8.22 14.41 5.66
C TYR A 123 6.79 14.32 5.14
N ILE A 124 6.55 14.82 3.93
CA ILE A 124 5.24 14.81 3.27
C ILE A 124 5.40 14.47 1.80
N ARG A 125 4.61 13.51 1.32
CA ARG A 125 4.48 13.16 -0.10
C ARG A 125 3.05 13.41 -0.56
N PRO A 126 2.82 14.08 -1.71
CA PRO A 126 1.49 14.23 -2.28
C PRO A 126 0.84 12.88 -2.58
N GLU A 127 -0.48 12.74 -2.39
CA GLU A 127 -1.20 11.50 -2.72
C GLU A 127 -1.07 11.13 -4.20
N THR A 128 -0.92 12.11 -5.09
CA THR A 128 -0.68 11.90 -6.52
C THR A 128 0.69 11.30 -6.85
N GLU A 129 1.55 11.17 -5.85
CA GLU A 129 2.89 10.58 -5.93
C GLU A 129 3.02 9.37 -5.01
N GLN A 130 1.90 8.74 -4.68
CA GLN A 130 1.85 7.57 -3.81
C GLN A 130 1.20 6.39 -4.53
N LEU A 131 1.76 5.19 -4.35
CA LEU A 131 1.26 3.94 -4.89
C LEU A 131 1.18 2.88 -3.79
N CYS A 132 -0.05 2.53 -3.39
CA CYS A 132 -0.28 1.38 -2.52
C CYS A 132 -0.51 0.12 -3.36
N THR A 133 0.44 -0.81 -3.36
CA THR A 133 0.31 -2.05 -4.14
C THR A 133 -0.78 -2.98 -3.60
N LEU A 134 -1.16 -2.87 -2.33
CA LEU A 134 -2.30 -3.59 -1.76
C LEU A 134 -3.62 -3.10 -2.38
N GLU A 135 -3.82 -1.79 -2.51
CA GLU A 135 -5.03 -1.23 -3.14
C GLU A 135 -5.06 -1.53 -4.64
N LEU A 136 -3.92 -1.41 -5.33
CA LEU A 136 -3.81 -1.82 -6.73
C LEU A 136 -4.13 -3.31 -6.90
N ALA A 137 -3.62 -4.18 -6.02
CA ALA A 137 -3.93 -5.62 -6.06
C ALA A 137 -5.41 -5.92 -5.77
N ARG A 138 -6.06 -5.15 -4.89
CA ARG A 138 -7.50 -5.27 -4.64
C ARG A 138 -8.33 -4.93 -5.87
N LEU A 139 -7.86 -3.99 -6.68
CA LEU A 139 -8.50 -3.55 -7.91
C LEU A 139 -8.27 -4.53 -9.07
N MET A 140 -7.01 -4.95 -9.25
CA MET A 140 -6.59 -5.80 -10.36
C MET A 140 -6.91 -7.29 -10.17
N LEU A 141 -7.02 -7.74 -8.92
CA LEU A 141 -7.19 -9.15 -8.55
C LEU A 141 -8.41 -9.34 -7.64
N PRO A 142 -9.63 -8.93 -8.07
CA PRO A 142 -10.82 -8.88 -7.20
C PRO A 142 -11.26 -10.26 -6.68
N ASP A 143 -10.86 -11.34 -7.35
CA ASP A 143 -11.30 -12.70 -7.04
C ASP A 143 -10.35 -13.46 -6.10
N LEU A 144 -9.14 -12.96 -5.87
CA LEU A 144 -8.21 -13.64 -4.97
C LEU A 144 -8.75 -13.61 -3.52
N PRO A 145 -8.58 -14.70 -2.75
CA PRO A 145 -9.03 -14.74 -1.35
C PRO A 145 -8.19 -13.83 -0.44
N SER A 146 -6.91 -13.62 -0.77
CA SER A 146 -5.99 -12.79 -0.01
C SER A 146 -5.09 -11.97 -0.92
N ARG A 147 -4.79 -10.74 -0.53
CA ARG A 147 -3.82 -9.83 -1.18
C ARG A 147 -2.70 -9.46 -0.21
N SER A 148 -2.40 -10.29 0.80
CA SER A 148 -1.18 -10.12 1.59
C SER A 148 0.04 -10.36 0.71
N LEU A 149 1.13 -9.64 0.95
CA LEU A 149 2.34 -9.73 0.14
C LEU A 149 2.87 -11.17 0.01
N PRO A 150 2.96 -11.98 1.10
CA PRO A 150 3.37 -13.37 0.99
C PRO A 150 2.47 -14.22 0.08
N ASN A 151 1.14 -14.01 0.14
CA ASN A 151 0.21 -14.75 -0.73
C ASN A 151 0.34 -14.33 -2.20
N LEU A 152 0.62 -13.07 -2.48
CA LEU A 152 0.87 -12.58 -3.84
C LEU A 152 2.22 -13.05 -4.37
N VAL A 153 3.25 -13.10 -3.53
CA VAL A 153 4.55 -13.72 -3.86
C VAL A 153 4.36 -15.19 -4.29
N GLN A 154 3.60 -15.95 -3.51
CA GLN A 154 3.27 -17.35 -3.85
C GLN A 154 2.43 -17.43 -5.13
N HIS A 155 1.40 -16.60 -5.27
CA HIS A 155 0.49 -16.61 -6.42
C HIS A 155 1.21 -16.33 -7.74
N PHE A 156 2.15 -15.38 -7.75
CA PHE A 156 2.92 -15.02 -8.95
C PHE A 156 4.22 -15.81 -9.10
N GLY A 157 4.59 -16.62 -8.12
CA GLY A 157 5.84 -17.38 -8.14
C GLY A 157 7.09 -16.49 -8.07
N PHE A 158 7.03 -15.36 -7.36
CA PHE A 158 8.19 -14.47 -7.22
C PHE A 158 9.29 -15.15 -6.40
N ASN A 159 10.51 -15.11 -6.93
CA ASN A 159 11.68 -15.57 -6.20
C ASN A 159 12.30 -14.41 -5.41
N VAL A 160 11.93 -14.32 -4.15
CA VAL A 160 12.39 -13.30 -3.21
C VAL A 160 12.96 -13.96 -1.95
N GLY A 161 13.66 -13.20 -1.12
CA GLY A 161 14.21 -13.67 0.14
C GLY A 161 13.13 -14.05 1.17
N ARG A 162 13.55 -14.18 2.42
CA ARG A 162 12.66 -14.50 3.55
C ARG A 162 11.69 -13.34 3.79
N SER A 163 10.39 -13.62 3.79
CA SER A 163 9.36 -12.65 4.21
C SER A 163 9.59 -12.13 5.62
N HIS A 164 9.07 -10.94 5.90
CA HIS A 164 9.25 -10.21 7.15
C HIS A 164 10.70 -9.79 7.41
N ARG A 165 11.36 -9.39 6.34
CA ARG A 165 12.59 -8.63 6.28
C ARG A 165 12.41 -7.55 5.24
N ALA A 166 12.64 -6.31 5.64
CA ALA A 166 12.31 -5.14 4.82
C ALA A 166 12.96 -5.20 3.43
N GLU A 167 14.16 -5.76 3.30
CA GLU A 167 14.83 -5.95 2.01
C GLU A 167 14.05 -6.86 1.05
N ALA A 168 13.63 -8.02 1.53
CA ALA A 168 12.91 -9.01 0.72
C ALA A 168 11.49 -8.51 0.38
N ASP A 169 10.81 -7.88 1.34
CA ASP A 169 9.45 -7.38 1.17
C ASP A 169 9.44 -6.15 0.24
N THR A 170 10.49 -5.31 0.25
CA THR A 170 10.68 -4.22 -0.73
C THR A 170 10.83 -4.77 -2.15
N ILE A 171 11.64 -5.83 -2.36
CA ILE A 171 11.77 -6.49 -3.67
C ILE A 171 10.43 -7.11 -4.11
N ALA A 172 9.75 -7.80 -3.21
CA ALA A 172 8.44 -8.40 -3.49
C ALA A 172 7.39 -7.34 -3.88
N CYS A 173 7.36 -6.22 -3.16
CA CYS A 173 6.48 -5.10 -3.44
C CYS A 173 6.78 -4.47 -4.81
N TRP A 174 8.06 -4.28 -5.16
CA TRP A 174 8.48 -3.79 -6.47
C TRP A 174 8.06 -4.74 -7.60
N LEU A 175 8.33 -6.05 -7.48
CA LEU A 175 7.91 -7.05 -8.46
C LEU A 175 6.40 -7.04 -8.68
N LEU A 176 5.64 -6.92 -7.59
CA LEU A 176 4.18 -6.81 -7.63
C LEU A 176 3.74 -5.53 -8.35
N ALA A 177 4.29 -4.38 -7.97
CA ALA A 177 3.97 -3.10 -8.61
C ALA A 177 4.24 -3.17 -10.12
N ARG A 178 5.44 -3.60 -10.51
CA ARG A 178 5.85 -3.79 -11.91
C ARG A 178 4.90 -4.71 -12.67
N ARG A 179 4.55 -5.88 -12.09
CA ARG A 179 3.64 -6.85 -12.70
C ARG A 179 2.27 -6.25 -12.97
N LEU A 180 1.66 -5.62 -11.96
CA LEU A 180 0.30 -5.09 -12.07
C LEU A 180 0.23 -3.83 -12.94
N LEU A 181 1.22 -2.94 -12.86
CA LEU A 181 1.29 -1.75 -13.70
C LEU A 181 1.53 -2.10 -15.17
N ASN A 182 2.37 -3.10 -15.46
CA ASN A 182 2.58 -3.58 -16.82
C ASN A 182 1.29 -4.19 -17.41
N GLU A 183 0.58 -5.02 -16.65
CA GLU A 183 -0.69 -5.58 -17.07
C GLU A 183 -1.73 -4.47 -17.34
N LEU A 184 -1.78 -3.46 -16.48
CA LEU A 184 -2.68 -2.33 -16.62
C LEU A 184 -2.39 -1.48 -17.88
N ASN A 185 -1.13 -1.43 -18.35
CA ASN A 185 -0.75 -0.75 -19.58
C ASN A 185 -1.02 -1.56 -20.85
N GLN A 186 -1.02 -2.89 -20.76
CA GLN A 186 -1.14 -3.80 -21.90
C GLN A 186 -2.59 -4.20 -22.19
N GLU A 187 -3.47 -4.13 -21.18
CA GLU A 187 -4.84 -4.61 -21.29
C GLU A 187 -5.77 -3.48 -21.77
N ASP A 188 -6.85 -3.85 -22.47
CA ASP A 188 -7.87 -2.94 -22.94
C ASP A 188 -8.67 -2.29 -21.79
N ASP A 189 -9.02 -1.01 -21.96
CA ASP A 189 -9.78 -0.24 -20.96
C ASP A 189 -11.07 -0.93 -20.55
N GLU A 190 -11.82 -1.46 -21.52
CA GLU A 190 -13.09 -2.13 -21.26
C GLU A 190 -12.93 -3.36 -20.37
N VAL A 191 -11.87 -4.16 -20.61
CA VAL A 191 -11.55 -5.36 -19.81
C VAL A 191 -11.16 -4.95 -18.39
N LEU A 192 -10.33 -3.90 -18.26
CA LEU A 192 -9.90 -3.41 -16.95
C LEU A 192 -11.07 -2.81 -16.16
N LEU A 193 -11.92 -2.01 -16.78
CA LEU A 193 -13.08 -1.42 -16.12
C LEU A 193 -14.09 -2.47 -15.66
N LYS A 194 -14.32 -3.53 -16.46
CA LYS A 194 -15.13 -4.70 -16.05
C LYS A 194 -14.49 -5.42 -14.85
N ARG A 195 -13.15 -5.54 -14.82
CA ARG A 195 -12.42 -6.13 -13.70
C ARG A 195 -12.55 -5.28 -12.44
N PHE A 196 -12.35 -3.97 -12.55
CA PHE A 196 -12.48 -3.02 -11.44
C PHE A 196 -13.88 -3.03 -10.84
N ALA A 197 -14.93 -3.13 -11.68
CA ALA A 197 -16.32 -3.21 -11.24
C ALA A 197 -16.59 -4.39 -10.27
N ARG A 198 -15.77 -5.44 -10.30
CA ARG A 198 -15.90 -6.63 -9.44
C ARG A 198 -15.23 -6.45 -8.06
N GLN A 199 -14.49 -5.35 -7.83
CA GLN A 199 -13.89 -5.06 -6.54
C GLN A 199 -14.96 -4.90 -5.45
N TRP A 200 -14.76 -5.58 -4.32
CA TRP A 200 -15.60 -5.41 -3.15
C TRP A 200 -15.14 -4.23 -2.30
N LEU A 201 -16.01 -3.26 -2.12
CA LEU A 201 -15.77 -2.03 -1.36
C LEU A 201 -16.42 -2.13 0.03
N PRO A 202 -15.68 -1.84 1.11
CA PRO A 202 -16.27 -1.67 2.43
C PRO A 202 -17.16 -0.43 2.45
N LEU A 203 -18.21 -0.44 3.29
CA LEU A 203 -19.20 0.63 3.40
C LEU A 203 -18.56 2.02 3.61
N ARG A 204 -17.42 2.12 4.28
CA ARG A 204 -16.71 3.40 4.44
C ARG A 204 -16.31 4.00 3.09
N ILE A 205 -15.73 3.19 2.22
CA ILE A 205 -15.35 3.65 0.87
C ILE A 205 -16.57 4.01 0.04
N VAL A 206 -17.66 3.25 0.17
CA VAL A 206 -18.93 3.58 -0.50
C VAL A 206 -19.47 4.94 -0.02
N ALA A 207 -19.43 5.20 1.27
CA ALA A 207 -19.85 6.49 1.85
C ALA A 207 -18.99 7.66 1.35
N ASP A 208 -17.66 7.45 1.28
CA ASP A 208 -16.73 8.44 0.73
C ASP A 208 -17.02 8.71 -0.76
N MET A 209 -17.29 7.66 -1.56
CA MET A 209 -17.63 7.79 -3.00
C MET A 209 -18.98 8.53 -3.22
N LEU A 210 -19.94 8.31 -2.32
CA LEU A 210 -21.27 8.96 -2.36
C LEU A 210 -21.29 10.34 -1.69
N GLY A 211 -20.19 10.76 -1.05
CA GLY A 211 -20.08 12.04 -0.33
C GLY A 211 -21.07 12.15 0.84
N CYS A 212 -21.34 11.06 1.57
CA CYS A 212 -22.34 11.03 2.61
C CYS A 212 -21.95 10.17 3.83
N SER A 213 -22.80 10.19 4.88
CA SER A 213 -22.57 9.35 6.06
C SER A 213 -22.75 7.85 5.76
N LEU A 214 -22.11 6.99 6.58
CA LEU A 214 -22.24 5.52 6.46
C LEU A 214 -23.70 5.06 6.44
N LYS A 215 -24.55 5.62 7.33
CA LYS A 215 -25.97 5.28 7.41
C LYS A 215 -26.71 5.65 6.13
N LYS A 216 -26.40 6.84 5.55
CA LYS A 216 -27.04 7.30 4.30
C LYS A 216 -26.55 6.47 3.12
N ALA A 217 -25.27 6.15 3.04
CA ALA A 217 -24.71 5.30 1.99
C ALA A 217 -25.35 3.91 1.98
N GLN A 218 -25.51 3.29 3.15
CA GLN A 218 -26.17 2.00 3.27
C GLN A 218 -27.64 2.09 2.82
N ALA A 219 -28.40 3.07 3.30
CA ALA A 219 -29.79 3.26 2.93
C ALA A 219 -29.98 3.52 1.41
N GLN A 220 -29.07 4.26 0.78
CA GLN A 220 -29.09 4.50 -0.67
C GLN A 220 -28.82 3.22 -1.47
N ALA A 221 -27.85 2.41 -1.03
CA ALA A 221 -27.53 1.13 -1.67
C ALA A 221 -28.73 0.14 -1.55
N GLU A 222 -29.34 0.04 -0.36
CA GLU A 222 -30.53 -0.78 -0.11
C GLU A 222 -31.73 -0.32 -0.96
N ALA A 223 -32.00 0.99 -1.01
CA ALA A 223 -33.09 1.57 -1.82
C ALA A 223 -32.89 1.34 -3.34
N ALA A 224 -31.62 1.24 -3.78
CA ALA A 224 -31.29 0.90 -5.17
C ALA A 224 -31.29 -0.62 -5.44
N GLY A 225 -31.61 -1.47 -4.45
CA GLY A 225 -31.62 -2.93 -4.59
C GLY A 225 -30.21 -3.55 -4.75
N ILE A 226 -29.16 -2.85 -4.30
CA ILE A 226 -27.79 -3.34 -4.44
C ILE A 226 -27.51 -4.38 -3.36
N GLU A 227 -27.16 -5.59 -3.80
CA GLU A 227 -26.82 -6.69 -2.90
C GLU A 227 -25.49 -6.43 -2.17
N SER A 228 -25.49 -6.67 -0.86
CA SER A 228 -24.28 -6.62 -0.05
C SER A 228 -23.76 -8.02 0.27
N ARG A 229 -22.42 -8.18 0.26
CA ARG A 229 -21.77 -9.34 0.86
C ARG A 229 -21.42 -9.02 2.30
N SER A 230 -22.00 -9.76 3.23
CA SER A 230 -21.64 -9.63 4.65
C SER A 230 -20.40 -10.48 4.92
N THR A 231 -19.28 -9.84 5.29
CA THR A 231 -18.18 -10.50 5.99
C THR A 231 -18.33 -10.17 7.48
N VAL A 232 -18.31 -11.15 8.33
CA VAL A 232 -18.45 -11.22 9.80
C VAL A 232 -18.87 -9.94 10.58
N LYS A 233 -18.71 -8.71 10.10
CA LYS A 233 -19.11 -7.46 10.82
C LYS A 233 -19.47 -6.25 9.96
N LYS A 234 -19.27 -6.22 8.63
CA LYS A 234 -19.55 -5.00 7.83
C LYS A 234 -19.99 -5.35 6.42
N PRO A 235 -21.03 -4.70 5.87
CA PRO A 235 -21.44 -4.91 4.49
C PRO A 235 -20.36 -4.44 3.52
N MET A 236 -20.17 -5.18 2.44
CA MET A 236 -19.35 -4.83 1.29
C MET A 236 -20.19 -4.84 0.03
N TYR A 237 -19.89 -3.95 -0.90
CA TYR A 237 -20.63 -3.75 -2.14
C TYR A 237 -19.69 -3.83 -3.34
N GLN A 238 -20.18 -4.31 -4.48
CA GLN A 238 -19.36 -4.28 -5.70
C GLN A 238 -19.21 -2.85 -6.20
N ARG A 239 -17.98 -2.49 -6.61
CA ARG A 239 -17.66 -1.15 -7.12
C ARG A 239 -18.58 -0.75 -8.29
N GLY A 240 -18.79 -1.65 -9.23
CA GLY A 240 -19.63 -1.37 -10.42
C GLY A 240 -21.07 -1.02 -10.08
N ASP A 241 -21.65 -1.64 -9.02
CA ASP A 241 -23.00 -1.31 -8.56
C ASP A 241 -23.05 0.10 -7.96
N ILE A 242 -22.05 0.44 -7.16
CA ILE A 242 -21.94 1.78 -6.56
C ILE A 242 -21.70 2.85 -7.61
N GLU A 243 -20.88 2.59 -8.63
CA GLU A 243 -20.63 3.54 -9.72
C GLU A 243 -21.92 3.77 -10.57
N ARG A 244 -22.74 2.73 -10.80
CA ARG A 244 -24.05 2.88 -11.42
C ARG A 244 -24.99 3.74 -10.58
N LEU A 245 -25.03 3.52 -9.26
CA LEU A 245 -25.80 4.33 -8.33
C LEU A 245 -25.39 5.81 -8.38
N ILE A 246 -24.09 6.10 -8.37
CA ILE A 246 -23.57 7.47 -8.49
C ILE A 246 -24.06 8.12 -9.80
N SER A 247 -23.99 7.40 -10.93
CA SER A 247 -24.42 7.92 -12.22
C SER A 247 -25.91 8.26 -12.24
N VAL A 248 -26.77 7.45 -11.60
CA VAL A 248 -28.21 7.73 -11.48
C VAL A 248 -28.47 8.95 -10.61
N LEU A 249 -27.78 9.07 -9.47
CA LEU A 249 -27.95 10.20 -8.54
C LEU A 249 -27.48 11.55 -9.12
N GLN A 250 -26.55 11.54 -10.07
CA GLN A 250 -26.06 12.76 -10.74
C GLN A 250 -26.99 13.23 -11.87
N GLN A 251 -27.89 12.38 -12.35
CA GLN A 251 -28.88 12.69 -13.40
C GLN A 251 -30.23 13.14 -12.84
N SER A 252 -30.44 12.99 -11.53
CA SER A 252 -31.65 13.35 -10.79
C SER A 252 -31.55 14.72 -10.14
#